data_39380f1f73a13e2022508b502b6d0dbd
#
_entry.id   39380f1f73a13e2022508b502b6d0dbd
#
_cell.length_a   1.000
_cell.length_b   1.000
_cell.length_c   1.000
_cell.angle_alpha   90.00
_cell.angle_beta   90.00
_cell.angle_gamma   90.00
#
_symmetry.space_group_name_H-M   'P 1'
#
loop_
_entity.id
_entity.type
_entity.pdbx_description
1 polymer ?
#
loop_
_entity_poly.entity_id
_entity_poly.type
_entity_poly.pdbx_seq_one_letter_code
_entity_poly.pdbx_strand_id
1 'polypeptide(L)' 'MTQGMYYIISETTEDRFDEVESLEEALRIARDVVKESQAGDPVSIEHNGRVIRQFVLTPDGEVEEEPVQ' A
#
# COMPACT_ATOMS: atom_id res chain seq x y z
N MET A 1 20.60 9.93 -11.26
CA MET A 1 19.20 10.32 -11.25
C MET A 1 18.40 9.45 -10.29
N THR A 2 17.73 10.05 -9.33
CA THR A 2 16.93 9.30 -8.39
C THR A 2 15.58 8.97 -9.01
N GLN A 3 15.12 7.75 -8.78
CA GLN A 3 13.85 7.29 -9.32
C GLN A 3 12.67 7.62 -8.44
N GLY A 4 12.85 8.33 -7.36
CA GLY A 4 11.79 8.57 -6.41
C GLY A 4 11.54 7.34 -5.55
N MET A 5 10.90 7.56 -4.43
CA MET A 5 10.62 6.51 -3.46
C MET A 5 9.21 5.97 -3.66
N TYR A 6 9.00 4.76 -3.16
CA TYR A 6 7.67 4.17 -3.05
C TYR A 6 7.21 4.34 -1.62
N TYR A 7 6.01 4.88 -1.44
CA TYR A 7 5.44 5.16 -0.13
C TYR A 7 4.27 4.24 0.13
N ILE A 8 4.22 3.66 1.31
CA ILE A 8 3.11 2.82 1.74
C ILE A 8 2.23 3.67 2.65
N ILE A 9 0.99 3.91 2.26
CA ILE A 9 0.11 4.89 2.88
C ILE A 9 -1.25 4.27 3.20
N SER A 10 -1.77 4.59 4.39
CA SER A 10 -3.15 4.25 4.73
C SER A 10 -4.08 5.26 4.07
N GLU A 11 -5.02 4.79 3.26
CA GLU A 11 -6.00 5.67 2.64
C GLU A 11 -6.99 6.24 3.65
N THR A 12 -7.25 5.52 4.72
CA THR A 12 -8.22 5.94 5.74
C THR A 12 -7.67 7.06 6.61
N THR A 13 -6.45 6.92 7.09
CA THR A 13 -5.85 7.89 8.02
C THR A 13 -4.84 8.80 7.34
N GLU A 14 -4.46 8.49 6.11
CA GLU A 14 -3.42 9.18 5.34
C GLU A 14 -2.04 9.09 5.99
N ASP A 15 -1.87 8.16 6.92
CA ASP A 15 -0.57 7.93 7.54
C ASP A 15 0.36 7.19 6.61
N ARG A 16 1.62 7.61 6.61
CA ARG A 16 2.67 6.94 5.87
C ARG A 16 3.30 5.88 6.76
N PHE A 17 3.22 4.62 6.34
CA PHE A 17 3.80 3.51 7.11
C PHE A 17 5.27 3.32 6.83
N ASP A 18 5.69 3.52 5.58
CA ASP A 18 7.08 3.27 5.20
C ASP A 18 7.38 3.90 3.86
N GLU A 19 8.66 3.98 3.54
CA GLU A 19 9.12 4.41 2.22
C GLU A 19 10.32 3.56 1.84
N VAL A 20 10.34 3.08 0.61
CA VAL A 20 11.36 2.18 0.11
C VAL A 20 11.74 2.52 -1.32
N GLU A 21 12.85 1.96 -1.77
CA GLU A 21 13.40 2.28 -3.09
C GLU A 21 12.92 1.35 -4.19
N SER A 22 12.34 0.20 -3.86
CA SER A 22 11.90 -0.76 -4.86
C SER A 22 10.43 -1.11 -4.72
N LEU A 23 9.80 -1.38 -5.86
CA LEU A 23 8.41 -1.80 -5.89
C LEU A 23 8.22 -3.16 -5.21
N GLU A 24 9.14 -4.09 -5.40
CA GLU A 24 9.05 -5.40 -4.77
C GLU A 24 8.98 -5.30 -3.25
N GLU A 25 9.84 -4.47 -2.68
CA GLU A 25 9.84 -4.26 -1.24
C GLU A 25 8.57 -3.55 -0.79
N ALA A 26 8.12 -2.56 -1.56
CA ALA A 26 6.88 -1.87 -1.25
C ALA A 26 5.69 -2.82 -1.25
N LEU A 27 5.62 -3.73 -2.22
CA LEU A 27 4.54 -4.72 -2.28
C LEU A 27 4.54 -5.63 -1.06
N ARG A 28 5.71 -6.08 -0.63
CA ARG A 28 5.84 -6.93 0.55
C ARG A 28 5.36 -6.22 1.81
N ILE A 29 5.81 -4.99 1.98
CA ILE A 29 5.44 -4.19 3.14
C ILE A 29 3.95 -3.87 3.13
N ALA A 30 3.41 -3.47 1.98
CA ALA A 30 1.99 -3.15 1.87
C ALA A 30 1.11 -4.33 2.25
N ARG A 31 1.47 -5.52 1.81
CA ARG A 31 0.71 -6.73 2.17
C ARG A 31 0.77 -7.01 3.66
N ASP A 32 1.95 -6.83 4.28
CA ASP A 32 2.08 -7.03 5.72
C ASP A 32 1.26 -6.01 6.49
N VAL A 33 1.27 -4.75 6.06
CA VAL A 33 0.48 -3.70 6.70
C VAL A 33 -1.02 -4.00 6.58
N VAL A 34 -1.45 -4.42 5.39
CA VAL A 34 -2.87 -4.73 5.16
C VAL A 34 -3.33 -5.86 6.07
N LYS A 35 -2.49 -6.88 6.28
CA LYS A 35 -2.85 -7.99 7.16
C LYS A 35 -3.09 -7.56 8.60
N GLU A 36 -2.47 -6.48 9.02
CA GLU A 36 -2.63 -5.93 10.36
C GLU A 36 -3.66 -4.83 10.42
N SER A 37 -4.25 -4.47 9.28
CA SER A 37 -5.26 -3.42 9.19
C SER A 37 -6.65 -4.00 9.40
N GLN A 38 -7.62 -3.12 9.58
CA GLN A 38 -9.01 -3.55 9.65
C GLN A 38 -9.53 -3.88 8.25
N ALA A 39 -10.43 -4.85 8.19
CA ALA A 39 -11.05 -5.22 6.92
C ALA A 39 -11.73 -4.01 6.28
N GLY A 40 -11.47 -3.80 5.00
CA GLY A 40 -12.04 -2.69 4.27
C GLY A 40 -11.22 -1.42 4.27
N ASP A 41 -10.14 -1.34 5.06
CA ASP A 41 -9.28 -0.15 5.09
C ASP A 41 -8.18 -0.29 4.04
N PRO A 42 -8.20 0.48 2.95
CA PRO A 42 -7.22 0.32 1.89
C PRO A 42 -5.84 0.83 2.28
N VAL A 43 -4.82 0.13 1.80
CA VAL A 43 -3.43 0.56 1.89
C VAL A 43 -2.90 0.70 0.47
N SER A 44 -2.30 1.85 0.19
CA SER A 44 -1.85 2.19 -1.15
C SER A 44 -0.35 2.32 -1.22
N ILE A 45 0.19 2.06 -2.40
CA ILE A 45 1.57 2.38 -2.72
C ILE A 45 1.56 3.58 -3.66
N GLU A 46 2.22 4.64 -3.25
CA GLU A 46 2.40 5.84 -4.07
C GLU A 46 3.81 5.90 -4.62
N HIS A 47 3.91 6.36 -5.85
CA HIS A 47 5.19 6.59 -6.50
C HIS A 47 5.04 7.79 -7.44
N ASN A 48 5.94 8.75 -7.31
CA ASN A 48 5.91 9.99 -8.11
C ASN A 48 4.57 10.72 -8.00
N GLY A 49 3.99 10.76 -6.81
CA GLY A 49 2.74 11.47 -6.56
C GLY A 49 1.49 10.75 -7.02
N ARG A 50 1.61 9.50 -7.44
CA ARG A 50 0.47 8.70 -7.91
C ARG A 50 0.32 7.43 -7.12
N VAL A 51 -0.91 7.03 -6.86
CA VAL A 51 -1.21 5.70 -6.34
C VAL A 51 -1.06 4.71 -7.49
N ILE A 52 -0.14 3.77 -7.35
CA ILE A 52 0.12 2.78 -8.40
C ILE A 52 -0.44 1.40 -8.07
N ARG A 53 -0.58 1.08 -6.79
CA ARG A 53 -1.13 -0.20 -6.32
C ARG A 53 -1.95 0.06 -5.07
N GLN A 54 -2.97 -0.74 -4.86
CA GLN A 54 -3.84 -0.60 -3.68
C GLN A 54 -4.30 -1.96 -3.22
N PHE A 55 -4.28 -2.16 -1.91
CA PHE A 55 -4.63 -3.44 -1.28
C PHE A 55 -5.64 -3.22 -0.17
N VAL A 56 -6.45 -4.23 0.07
CA VAL A 56 -7.44 -4.20 1.15
C VAL A 56 -7.50 -5.58 1.78
N LEU A 57 -7.83 -5.61 3.06
CA LEU A 57 -8.07 -6.87 3.77
C LEU A 57 -9.55 -7.20 3.64
N THR A 58 -9.83 -8.42 3.17
CA THR A 58 -11.22 -8.89 3.06
C THR A 58 -11.76 -9.27 4.44
N PRO A 59 -13.08 -9.35 4.59
CA PRO A 59 -13.67 -9.82 5.88
C PRO A 59 -13.19 -11.20 6.27
N ASP A 60 -12.77 -12.02 5.30
CA ASP A 60 -12.25 -13.37 5.56
C ASP A 60 -10.79 -13.37 6.00
N GLY A 61 -10.14 -12.21 6.04
CA GLY A 61 -8.74 -12.10 6.44
C GLY A 61 -7.73 -12.30 5.33
N GLU A 62 -8.16 -12.18 4.09
CA GLU A 62 -7.26 -12.30 2.94
C GLU A 62 -6.89 -10.93 2.39
N VAL A 63 -5.71 -10.84 1.79
CA VAL A 63 -5.25 -9.62 1.13
C VAL A 63 -5.72 -9.65 -0.32
N GLU A 64 -6.41 -8.60 -0.72
CA GLU A 64 -6.91 -8.46 -2.08
C GLU A 64 -6.38 -7.18 -2.69
N GLU A 65 -5.93 -7.26 -3.93
CA GLU A 65 -5.47 -6.06 -4.64
C GLU A 65 -6.65 -5.44 -5.38
N GLU A 66 -6.85 -4.13 -5.18
CA GLU A 66 -7.92 -3.40 -5.83
C GLU A 66 -7.41 -2.66 -7.07
N PRO A 67 -8.25 -2.49 -8.10
CA PRO A 67 -7.84 -1.69 -9.26
C PRO A 67 -7.61 -0.24 -8.87
N VAL A 68 -6.59 0.34 -9.46
CA VAL A 68 -6.25 1.75 -9.28
C VAL A 68 -6.75 2.52 -10.50
N GLN A 69 -7.41 3.63 -10.23
CA GLN A 69 -7.91 4.47 -11.31
C GLN A 69 -6.94 5.57 -11.68
#